data_33b7c5a33aaa158d4286df080e5e0dfc
#
_entry.id   33b7c5a33aaa158d4286df080e5e0dfc
#
_cell.length_a   1.000
_cell.length_b   1.000
_cell.length_c   1.000
_cell.angle_alpha   90.00
_cell.angle_beta   90.00
_cell.angle_gamma   90.00
#
_symmetry.space_group_name_H-M   'P 1'
#
loop_
_entity.id
_entity.type
_entity.pdbx_description
1 polymer ?
#
loop_
_entity_poly.entity_id
_entity_poly.type
_entity_poly.pdbx_seq_one_letter_code
_entity_poly.pdbx_strand_id
1 'polypeptide(L)'
;MNEKFDVVIIGGGHNGLVAACYLALSNKKTLILEAKSELGGASTSVRAFPDFDANLSRYSYLVSLLPDQILKDLAINFETISRKVSSFTPTSRSAKDIGLLVNRELDNESKDSFFDLTGSNAEYEKWDTFYNELFKLAQVIAPTMLSPLLTRAEMKQLAIDNGLSQAWNDFIERPLGEVIRREFNDDLVRGVVLTDALIGTFTPADNLMANICFLYHLIGNGTGEWKVPRGGMGALVKELTTRALELGVEIRTDSKVTKIGNEGSLKTVEVNNKEIIATEFIAANCAP
;
A
#
# COMPACT_ATOMS: atom_id res chain seq x y z
N MET A 1 16.74 5.43 -37.76
CA MET A 1 17.12 4.32 -36.84
C MET A 1 16.12 4.39 -35.69
N ASN A 2 15.34 3.33 -35.51
CA ASN A 2 14.44 3.30 -34.36
C ASN A 2 15.29 3.34 -33.07
N GLU A 3 14.93 4.24 -32.20
CA GLU A 3 15.62 4.41 -30.92
C GLU A 3 15.50 3.11 -30.10
N LYS A 4 16.64 2.57 -29.65
CA LYS A 4 16.66 1.31 -28.90
C LYS A 4 16.75 1.63 -27.40
N PHE A 5 15.88 0.99 -26.62
CA PHE A 5 15.89 1.02 -25.15
C PHE A 5 16.27 -0.38 -24.61
N ASP A 6 16.92 -0.41 -23.45
CA ASP A 6 17.14 -1.69 -22.76
C ASP A 6 15.80 -2.17 -22.13
N VAL A 7 15.04 -1.24 -21.55
CA VAL A 7 13.75 -1.54 -20.91
C VAL A 7 12.68 -0.52 -21.29
N VAL A 8 11.50 -1.02 -21.66
CA VAL A 8 10.28 -0.22 -21.77
C VAL A 8 9.33 -0.57 -20.65
N ILE A 9 8.91 0.44 -19.88
CA ILE A 9 7.91 0.30 -18.83
C ILE A 9 6.57 0.81 -19.34
N ILE A 10 5.54 -0.03 -19.28
CA ILE A 10 4.18 0.32 -19.68
C ILE A 10 3.41 0.77 -18.46
N GLY A 11 3.08 2.06 -18.38
CA GLY A 11 2.37 2.70 -17.27
C GLY A 11 3.29 3.46 -16.31
N GLY A 12 3.06 4.77 -16.22
CA GLY A 12 3.79 5.74 -15.40
C GLY A 12 3.21 5.91 -13.99
N GLY A 13 2.64 4.85 -13.40
CA GLY A 13 2.26 4.83 -11.98
C GLY A 13 3.48 4.82 -11.05
N HIS A 14 3.27 5.04 -9.75
CA HIS A 14 4.38 5.14 -8.77
C HIS A 14 5.34 3.94 -8.78
N ASN A 15 4.82 2.71 -8.93
CA ASN A 15 5.68 1.52 -9.02
C ASN A 15 6.54 1.51 -10.30
N GLY A 16 5.98 1.94 -11.44
CA GLY A 16 6.71 2.07 -12.71
C GLY A 16 7.82 3.14 -12.61
N LEU A 17 7.53 4.27 -11.96
CA LEU A 17 8.52 5.32 -11.71
C LEU A 17 9.66 4.84 -10.80
N VAL A 18 9.35 4.12 -9.71
CA VAL A 18 10.36 3.50 -8.83
C VAL A 18 11.22 2.53 -9.61
N ALA A 19 10.61 1.60 -10.37
CA ALA A 19 11.33 0.63 -11.17
C ALA A 19 12.26 1.30 -12.21
N ALA A 20 11.77 2.36 -12.87
CA ALA A 20 12.56 3.13 -13.82
C ALA A 20 13.80 3.77 -13.18
N CYS A 21 13.65 4.34 -11.98
CA CYS A 21 14.77 4.92 -11.26
C CYS A 21 15.84 3.86 -10.94
N TYR A 22 15.48 2.69 -10.42
CA TYR A 22 16.44 1.62 -10.13
C TYR A 22 17.11 1.06 -11.39
N LEU A 23 16.36 0.93 -12.48
CA LEU A 23 16.92 0.50 -13.77
C LEU A 23 17.93 1.53 -14.29
N ALA A 24 17.61 2.81 -14.23
CA ALA A 24 18.52 3.88 -14.64
C ALA A 24 19.78 3.96 -13.75
N LEU A 25 19.66 3.79 -12.43
CA LEU A 25 20.79 3.65 -11.52
C LEU A 25 21.69 2.45 -11.86
N SER A 26 21.11 1.41 -12.48
CA SER A 26 21.85 0.25 -13.01
C SER A 26 22.32 0.45 -14.45
N ASN A 27 22.39 1.70 -14.94
CA ASN A 27 22.81 2.08 -16.30
C ASN A 27 21.97 1.45 -17.42
N LYS A 28 20.69 1.18 -17.18
CA LYS A 28 19.75 0.72 -18.22
C LYS A 28 19.05 1.90 -18.87
N LYS A 29 19.13 2.01 -20.20
CA LYS A 29 18.39 3.00 -20.97
C LYS A 29 16.90 2.65 -20.90
N THR A 30 16.13 3.43 -20.14
CA THR A 30 14.76 3.13 -19.76
C THR A 30 13.79 4.14 -20.34
N LEU A 31 12.67 3.65 -20.90
CA LEU A 31 11.54 4.44 -21.38
C LEU A 31 10.29 4.09 -20.61
N ILE A 32 9.55 5.10 -20.14
CA ILE A 32 8.18 4.95 -19.61
C ILE A 32 7.19 5.41 -20.69
N LEU A 33 6.17 4.58 -20.96
CA LEU A 33 5.05 4.91 -21.82
C LEU A 33 3.77 4.99 -20.96
N GLU A 34 3.22 6.17 -20.81
CA GLU A 34 1.97 6.43 -20.08
C GLU A 34 0.85 6.79 -21.04
N ALA A 35 -0.30 6.13 -20.90
CA ALA A 35 -1.44 6.33 -21.78
C ALA A 35 -2.16 7.67 -21.57
N LYS A 36 -2.07 8.21 -20.37
CA LYS A 36 -2.68 9.51 -20.00
C LYS A 36 -1.69 10.65 -20.19
N SER A 37 -2.19 11.89 -20.13
CA SER A 37 -1.38 13.10 -20.15
C SER A 37 -0.63 13.34 -18.81
N GLU A 38 -0.99 12.63 -17.75
CA GLU A 38 -0.42 12.76 -16.42
C GLU A 38 0.12 11.42 -15.88
N LEU A 39 1.21 11.48 -15.13
CA LEU A 39 1.81 10.35 -14.44
C LEU A 39 1.16 10.12 -13.07
N GLY A 40 1.44 8.95 -12.47
CA GLY A 40 1.13 8.66 -11.07
C GLY A 40 0.10 7.58 -10.84
N GLY A 41 -0.72 7.25 -11.83
CA GLY A 41 -1.72 6.18 -11.71
C GLY A 41 -2.67 6.42 -10.53
N ALA A 42 -2.68 5.50 -9.54
CA ALA A 42 -3.49 5.63 -8.32
C ALA A 42 -2.96 6.67 -7.32
N SER A 43 -1.74 7.20 -7.53
CA SER A 43 -1.11 8.18 -6.64
C SER A 43 -1.24 9.61 -7.13
N THR A 44 -2.19 9.90 -8.01
CA THR A 44 -2.44 11.28 -8.50
C THR A 44 -3.16 12.12 -7.46
N SER A 45 -2.92 13.44 -7.51
CA SER A 45 -3.67 14.44 -6.73
C SER A 45 -4.44 15.36 -7.64
N VAL A 46 -5.52 15.93 -7.14
CA VAL A 46 -6.35 16.91 -7.85
C VAL A 46 -6.61 18.12 -6.97
N ARG A 47 -6.68 19.31 -7.58
CA ARG A 47 -7.18 20.51 -6.93
C ARG A 47 -8.71 20.53 -7.07
N ALA A 48 -9.38 19.77 -6.18
CA ALA A 48 -10.83 19.59 -6.25
C ALA A 48 -11.63 20.88 -5.96
N PHE A 49 -11.03 21.79 -5.21
CA PHE A 49 -11.64 23.09 -4.83
C PHE A 49 -10.75 24.22 -5.35
N PRO A 50 -11.12 24.91 -6.45
CA PRO A 50 -10.27 25.92 -7.07
C PRO A 50 -9.90 27.09 -6.16
N ASP A 51 -10.80 27.45 -5.24
CA ASP A 51 -10.63 28.59 -4.31
C ASP A 51 -9.73 28.26 -3.11
N PHE A 52 -9.33 27.00 -2.94
CA PHE A 52 -8.45 26.56 -1.86
C PHE A 52 -7.12 26.09 -2.41
N ASP A 53 -6.03 26.48 -1.77
CA ASP A 53 -4.69 25.95 -2.07
C ASP A 53 -4.49 24.58 -1.39
N ALA A 54 -5.27 23.60 -1.84
CA ALA A 54 -5.24 22.25 -1.33
C ALA A 54 -5.30 21.22 -2.45
N ASN A 55 -4.31 20.32 -2.45
CA ASN A 55 -4.27 19.17 -3.33
C ASN A 55 -4.77 17.94 -2.58
N LEU A 56 -5.84 17.33 -3.08
CA LEU A 56 -6.41 16.10 -2.53
C LEU A 56 -5.92 14.91 -3.33
N SER A 57 -5.56 13.85 -2.64
CA SER A 57 -5.28 12.56 -3.28
C SER A 57 -6.55 12.03 -3.95
N ARG A 58 -6.44 11.65 -5.22
CA ARG A 58 -7.61 11.27 -6.03
C ARG A 58 -8.14 9.86 -5.70
N TYR A 59 -7.24 8.93 -5.40
CA TYR A 59 -7.57 7.53 -5.14
C TYR A 59 -6.91 7.05 -3.84
N SER A 60 -5.59 6.90 -3.84
CA SER A 60 -4.81 6.53 -2.66
C SER A 60 -4.52 7.78 -1.83
N TYR A 61 -4.91 7.80 -0.57
CA TYR A 61 -4.88 9.01 0.27
C TYR A 61 -3.96 8.91 1.49
N LEU A 62 -3.48 7.72 1.81
CA LEU A 62 -2.56 7.48 2.92
C LEU A 62 -1.34 6.66 2.46
N VAL A 63 -0.24 6.81 3.18
CA VAL A 63 1.02 6.10 2.95
C VAL A 63 1.29 5.18 4.12
N SER A 64 1.44 3.90 3.84
CA SER A 64 1.75 2.87 4.83
C SER A 64 2.86 1.91 4.36
N LEU A 65 2.85 1.56 3.07
CA LEU A 65 3.64 0.45 2.52
C LEU A 65 4.82 0.89 1.65
N LEU A 66 5.10 2.19 1.55
CA LEU A 66 6.28 2.68 0.84
C LEU A 66 7.51 2.51 1.75
N PRO A 67 8.44 1.58 1.44
CA PRO A 67 9.60 1.36 2.29
C PRO A 67 10.52 2.58 2.33
N ASP A 68 10.95 2.96 3.53
CA ASP A 68 11.90 4.07 3.73
C ASP A 68 13.22 3.86 2.97
N GLN A 69 13.60 2.60 2.73
CA GLN A 69 14.79 2.26 1.94
C GLN A 69 14.68 2.78 0.50
N ILE A 70 13.50 2.70 -0.12
CA ILE A 70 13.28 3.22 -1.48
C ILE A 70 13.48 4.74 -1.50
N LEU A 71 12.95 5.46 -0.51
CA LEU A 71 13.13 6.91 -0.42
C LEU A 71 14.61 7.29 -0.28
N LYS A 72 15.36 6.53 0.52
CA LYS A 72 16.81 6.73 0.71
C LYS A 72 17.60 6.42 -0.54
N ASP A 73 17.40 5.25 -1.15
CA ASP A 73 18.13 4.81 -2.35
C ASP A 73 17.95 5.77 -3.52
N LEU A 74 16.75 6.29 -3.67
CA LEU A 74 16.38 7.20 -4.74
C LEU A 74 16.60 8.67 -4.39
N ALA A 75 17.03 9.00 -3.17
CA ALA A 75 17.17 10.35 -2.65
C ALA A 75 15.89 11.20 -2.81
N ILE A 76 14.72 10.57 -2.51
CA ILE A 76 13.40 11.21 -2.61
C ILE A 76 13.10 12.00 -1.33
N ASN A 77 12.78 13.26 -1.48
CA ASN A 77 12.31 14.10 -0.37
C ASN A 77 10.79 14.11 -0.31
N PHE A 78 10.22 13.12 0.39
CA PHE A 78 8.78 12.96 0.51
C PHE A 78 8.35 13.02 1.98
N GLU A 79 7.61 14.07 2.33
CA GLU A 79 7.18 14.32 3.69
C GLU A 79 5.80 13.70 3.97
N THR A 80 5.69 13.02 5.10
CA THR A 80 4.43 12.46 5.59
C THR A 80 4.16 12.90 7.02
N ILE A 81 2.88 13.02 7.39
CA ILE A 81 2.42 13.49 8.69
C ILE A 81 1.69 12.35 9.40
N SER A 82 2.08 12.09 10.64
CA SER A 82 1.38 11.17 11.54
C SER A 82 0.02 11.73 11.95
N ARG A 83 -0.94 10.82 12.15
CA ARG A 83 -2.28 11.17 12.69
C ARG A 83 -2.36 10.73 14.15
N LYS A 84 -3.01 11.53 15.01
CA LYS A 84 -3.36 11.09 16.36
C LYS A 84 -4.43 10.01 16.31
N VAL A 85 -5.48 10.23 15.54
CA VAL A 85 -6.63 9.33 15.41
C VAL A 85 -6.36 8.30 14.31
N SER A 86 -6.40 7.01 14.64
CA SER A 86 -6.38 5.92 13.66
C SER A 86 -7.72 5.81 12.96
N SER A 87 -8.80 5.69 13.73
CA SER A 87 -10.15 5.59 13.19
C SER A 87 -11.19 6.18 14.14
N PHE A 88 -12.30 6.63 13.57
CA PHE A 88 -13.51 6.99 14.28
C PHE A 88 -14.72 6.42 13.52
N THR A 89 -15.50 5.59 14.20
CA THR A 89 -16.69 4.96 13.63
C THR A 89 -17.93 5.43 14.38
N PRO A 90 -18.72 6.34 13.79
CA PRO A 90 -19.96 6.83 14.42
C PRO A 90 -21.02 5.73 14.48
N THR A 91 -21.79 5.73 15.54
CA THR A 91 -22.93 4.83 15.73
C THR A 91 -23.95 5.45 16.66
N SER A 92 -25.16 4.89 16.70
CA SER A 92 -26.20 5.26 17.67
C SER A 92 -26.58 4.02 18.49
N ARG A 93 -26.51 4.14 19.82
CA ARG A 93 -26.97 3.10 20.76
C ARG A 93 -27.84 3.70 21.83
N SER A 94 -28.96 3.03 22.15
CA SER A 94 -29.92 3.49 23.19
C SER A 94 -30.32 4.96 22.99
N ALA A 95 -30.59 5.35 21.73
CA ALA A 95 -30.97 6.71 21.34
C ALA A 95 -29.90 7.79 21.64
N LYS A 96 -28.64 7.41 21.82
CA LYS A 96 -27.50 8.32 21.93
C LYS A 96 -26.59 8.15 20.72
N ASP A 97 -26.15 9.27 20.17
CA ASP A 97 -25.10 9.27 19.15
C ASP A 97 -23.74 9.18 19.86
N ILE A 98 -23.04 8.10 19.57
CA ILE A 98 -21.72 7.78 20.10
C ILE A 98 -20.81 7.35 18.95
N GLY A 99 -19.60 6.95 19.23
CA GLY A 99 -18.70 6.39 18.21
C GLY A 99 -17.55 5.65 18.84
N LEU A 100 -16.96 4.75 18.11
CA LEU A 100 -15.73 4.09 18.49
C LEU A 100 -14.54 4.93 18.00
N LEU A 101 -13.87 5.60 18.91
CA LEU A 101 -12.62 6.32 18.69
C LEU A 101 -11.44 5.42 19.03
N VAL A 102 -10.54 5.26 18.06
CA VAL A 102 -9.27 4.55 18.26
C VAL A 102 -8.12 5.50 17.92
N ASN A 103 -7.35 5.90 18.91
CA ASN A 103 -6.13 6.67 18.71
C ASN A 103 -4.98 5.72 18.32
N ARG A 104 -4.00 6.24 17.59
CA ARG A 104 -2.83 5.46 17.15
C ARG A 104 -2.03 4.90 18.34
N GLU A 105 -1.81 5.73 19.31
CA GLU A 105 -1.33 5.30 20.64
C GLU A 105 -2.55 5.17 21.52
N LEU A 106 -2.87 3.95 21.93
CA LEU A 106 -4.02 3.70 22.79
C LEU A 106 -3.89 4.48 24.09
N ASP A 107 -4.88 5.30 24.37
CA ASP A 107 -4.93 6.23 25.48
C ASP A 107 -6.28 6.17 26.20
N ASN A 108 -6.47 7.05 27.20
CA ASN A 108 -7.72 7.11 27.95
C ASN A 108 -8.91 7.50 27.06
N GLU A 109 -8.73 8.33 26.03
CA GLU A 109 -9.83 8.69 25.12
C GLU A 109 -10.33 7.47 24.36
N SER A 110 -9.41 6.61 23.86
CA SER A 110 -9.77 5.34 23.23
C SER A 110 -10.44 4.41 24.23
N LYS A 111 -9.89 4.27 25.44
CA LYS A 111 -10.45 3.42 26.48
C LYS A 111 -11.87 3.83 26.88
N ASP A 112 -12.10 5.12 27.10
CA ASP A 112 -13.41 5.67 27.43
C ASP A 112 -14.41 5.44 26.27
N SER A 113 -13.97 5.58 25.02
CA SER A 113 -14.77 5.31 23.85
C SER A 113 -15.21 3.85 23.74
N PHE A 114 -14.33 2.88 24.02
CA PHE A 114 -14.69 1.47 24.11
C PHE A 114 -15.68 1.20 25.25
N PHE A 115 -15.48 1.85 26.41
CA PHE A 115 -16.37 1.72 27.55
C PHE A 115 -17.77 2.27 27.25
N ASP A 116 -17.87 3.44 26.64
CA ASP A 116 -19.13 4.06 26.24
C ASP A 116 -19.91 3.20 25.24
N LEU A 117 -19.17 2.52 24.35
CA LEU A 117 -19.76 1.63 23.35
C LEU A 117 -20.27 0.31 23.95
N THR A 118 -19.48 -0.32 24.85
CA THR A 118 -19.66 -1.72 25.25
C THR A 118 -20.09 -1.91 26.73
N GLY A 119 -19.98 -0.87 27.54
CA GLY A 119 -20.25 -0.90 28.97
C GLY A 119 -19.13 -1.53 29.82
N SER A 120 -17.97 -1.85 29.22
CA SER A 120 -16.82 -2.41 29.94
C SER A 120 -15.49 -2.12 29.24
N ASN A 121 -14.38 -2.34 29.94
CA ASN A 121 -13.03 -2.22 29.35
C ASN A 121 -12.57 -3.50 28.64
N ALA A 122 -13.34 -4.58 28.68
CA ALA A 122 -12.90 -5.89 28.18
C ALA A 122 -12.57 -5.89 26.69
N GLU A 123 -13.36 -5.19 25.87
CA GLU A 123 -13.09 -5.10 24.41
C GLU A 123 -11.84 -4.25 24.13
N TYR A 124 -11.59 -3.21 24.91
CA TYR A 124 -10.36 -2.41 24.81
C TYR A 124 -9.12 -3.24 25.13
N GLU A 125 -9.13 -4.01 26.21
CA GLU A 125 -8.02 -4.87 26.62
C GLU A 125 -7.74 -5.96 25.58
N LYS A 126 -8.78 -6.54 25.00
CA LYS A 126 -8.67 -7.51 23.91
C LYS A 126 -8.12 -6.87 22.64
N TRP A 127 -8.55 -5.65 22.30
CA TRP A 127 -8.05 -4.89 21.17
C TRP A 127 -6.55 -4.66 21.30
N ASP A 128 -6.10 -4.16 22.45
CA ASP A 128 -4.67 -3.92 22.73
C ASP A 128 -3.86 -5.22 22.56
N THR A 129 -4.30 -6.30 23.17
CA THR A 129 -3.63 -7.61 23.08
C THR A 129 -3.58 -8.11 21.63
N PHE A 130 -4.70 -8.05 20.92
CA PHE A 130 -4.83 -8.54 19.54
C PHE A 130 -3.91 -7.80 18.58
N TYR A 131 -3.89 -6.48 18.63
CA TYR A 131 -3.05 -5.67 17.76
C TYR A 131 -1.57 -5.74 18.14
N ASN A 132 -1.24 -5.86 19.42
CA ASN A 132 0.14 -6.07 19.86
C ASN A 132 0.73 -7.37 19.31
N GLU A 133 -0.01 -8.48 19.32
CA GLU A 133 0.44 -9.74 18.71
C GLU A 133 0.59 -9.64 17.19
N LEU A 134 -0.35 -8.98 16.53
CA LEU A 134 -0.28 -8.73 15.09
C LEU A 134 0.92 -7.86 14.71
N PHE A 135 1.19 -6.78 15.46
CA PHE A 135 2.35 -5.92 15.19
C PHE A 135 3.68 -6.63 15.41
N LYS A 136 3.81 -7.50 16.40
CA LYS A 136 5.00 -8.34 16.56
C LYS A 136 5.25 -9.19 15.32
N LEU A 137 4.20 -9.81 14.77
CA LEU A 137 4.30 -10.58 13.52
C LEU A 137 4.67 -9.68 12.33
N ALA A 138 4.03 -8.52 12.20
CA ALA A 138 4.32 -7.55 11.16
C ALA A 138 5.78 -7.06 11.19
N GLN A 139 6.34 -6.82 12.37
CA GLN A 139 7.74 -6.40 12.55
C GLN A 139 8.73 -7.48 12.08
N VAL A 140 8.41 -8.75 12.24
CA VAL A 140 9.23 -9.87 11.77
C VAL A 140 9.13 -10.03 10.24
N ILE A 141 7.95 -9.79 9.66
CA ILE A 141 7.70 -9.95 8.22
C ILE A 141 8.17 -8.74 7.41
N ALA A 142 7.98 -7.51 7.88
CA ALA A 142 8.26 -6.29 7.14
C ALA A 142 9.68 -6.24 6.51
N PRO A 143 10.77 -6.63 7.21
CA PRO A 143 12.11 -6.61 6.63
C PRO A 143 12.29 -7.56 5.44
N THR A 144 11.47 -8.61 5.32
CA THR A 144 11.57 -9.58 4.23
C THR A 144 11.02 -9.06 2.91
N MET A 145 10.23 -7.96 2.91
CA MET A 145 9.55 -7.45 1.72
C MET A 145 10.50 -6.92 0.64
N LEU A 146 11.70 -6.47 0.99
CA LEU A 146 12.73 -6.01 0.06
C LEU A 146 13.87 -7.02 -0.15
N SER A 147 13.70 -8.24 0.32
CA SER A 147 14.64 -9.34 0.18
C SER A 147 14.12 -10.38 -0.82
N PRO A 148 14.94 -11.34 -1.28
CA PRO A 148 14.42 -12.49 -2.01
C PRO A 148 13.27 -13.16 -1.27
N LEU A 149 12.19 -13.48 -2.02
CA LEU A 149 10.96 -14.01 -1.42
C LEU A 149 11.22 -15.31 -0.69
N LEU A 150 10.83 -15.35 0.58
CA LEU A 150 10.81 -16.56 1.37
C LEU A 150 9.59 -17.43 0.98
N THR A 151 9.76 -18.74 1.05
CA THR A 151 8.62 -19.65 0.97
C THR A 151 7.73 -19.52 2.20
N ARG A 152 6.47 -19.97 2.09
CA ARG A 152 5.55 -19.98 3.24
C ARG A 152 6.13 -20.77 4.45
N ALA A 153 6.86 -21.86 4.19
CA ALA A 153 7.49 -22.66 5.23
C ALA A 153 8.61 -21.88 5.94
N GLU A 154 9.45 -21.17 5.21
CA GLU A 154 10.52 -20.33 5.76
C GLU A 154 9.95 -19.15 6.56
N MET A 155 8.89 -18.49 6.06
CA MET A 155 8.20 -17.43 6.80
C MET A 155 7.56 -17.95 8.09
N LYS A 156 6.96 -19.14 8.06
CA LYS A 156 6.42 -19.80 9.24
C LYS A 156 7.52 -20.09 10.26
N GLN A 157 8.65 -20.64 9.80
CA GLN A 157 9.78 -20.91 10.68
C GLN A 157 10.34 -19.64 11.30
N LEU A 158 10.45 -18.56 10.52
CA LEU A 158 10.86 -17.25 11.01
C LEU A 158 9.93 -16.74 12.13
N ALA A 159 8.62 -16.90 11.98
CA ALA A 159 7.67 -16.56 13.04
C ALA A 159 7.84 -17.44 14.30
N ILE A 160 8.05 -18.74 14.12
CA ILE A 160 8.28 -19.69 15.22
C ILE A 160 9.55 -19.32 16.00
N ASP A 161 10.65 -19.04 15.30
CA ASP A 161 11.94 -18.69 15.90
C ASP A 161 11.88 -17.39 16.71
N ASN A 162 10.91 -16.52 16.40
CA ASN A 162 10.61 -15.31 17.15
C ASN A 162 9.51 -15.47 18.21
N GLY A 163 9.09 -16.71 18.52
CA GLY A 163 8.06 -17.00 19.53
C GLY A 163 6.64 -16.64 19.12
N LEU A 164 6.37 -16.47 17.81
CA LEU A 164 5.10 -15.98 17.25
C LEU A 164 4.25 -17.10 16.62
N SER A 165 4.40 -18.34 17.08
CA SER A 165 3.65 -19.51 16.54
C SER A 165 2.12 -19.31 16.60
N GLN A 166 1.61 -18.71 17.69
CA GLN A 166 0.18 -18.45 17.85
C GLN A 166 -0.29 -17.33 16.92
N ALA A 167 0.48 -16.24 16.82
CA ALA A 167 0.19 -15.14 15.91
C ALA A 167 0.19 -15.62 14.44
N TRP A 168 1.16 -16.44 14.05
CA TRP A 168 1.16 -17.07 12.73
C TRP A 168 -0.10 -17.89 12.47
N ASN A 169 -0.48 -18.75 13.43
CA ASN A 169 -1.67 -19.58 13.30
C ASN A 169 -2.94 -18.74 13.16
N ASP A 170 -3.10 -17.71 13.99
CA ASP A 170 -4.31 -16.88 14.01
C ASP A 170 -4.39 -15.91 12.82
N PHE A 171 -3.28 -15.31 12.40
CA PHE A 171 -3.30 -14.30 11.34
C PHE A 171 -2.99 -14.84 9.93
N ILE A 172 -2.46 -16.07 9.80
CA ILE A 172 -2.08 -16.64 8.49
C ILE A 172 -2.77 -17.97 8.18
N GLU A 173 -2.96 -18.86 9.18
CA GLU A 173 -3.44 -20.21 8.94
C GLU A 173 -4.96 -20.35 9.14
N ARG A 174 -5.57 -19.57 10.04
CA ARG A 174 -7.01 -19.59 10.32
C ARG A 174 -7.72 -18.48 9.58
N PRO A 175 -8.96 -18.68 9.10
CA PRO A 175 -9.79 -17.60 8.60
C PRO A 175 -9.91 -16.47 9.63
N LEU A 176 -9.62 -15.25 9.24
CA LEU A 176 -9.61 -14.10 10.14
C LEU A 176 -10.96 -13.86 10.83
N GLY A 177 -12.07 -14.12 10.12
CA GLY A 177 -13.41 -13.98 10.68
C GLY A 177 -13.66 -14.87 11.89
N GLU A 178 -13.09 -16.10 11.90
CA GLU A 178 -13.17 -17.00 13.07
C GLU A 178 -12.40 -16.42 14.26
N VAL A 179 -11.18 -15.90 14.00
CA VAL A 179 -10.34 -15.30 15.04
C VAL A 179 -11.01 -14.07 15.64
N ILE A 180 -11.52 -13.18 14.81
CA ILE A 180 -12.19 -11.95 15.26
C ILE A 180 -13.45 -12.27 16.09
N ARG A 181 -14.27 -13.27 15.69
CA ARG A 181 -15.42 -13.68 16.48
C ARG A 181 -15.05 -14.35 17.81
N ARG A 182 -13.90 -15.00 17.88
CA ARG A 182 -13.37 -15.56 19.13
C ARG A 182 -12.91 -14.46 20.09
N GLU A 183 -12.24 -13.44 19.58
CA GLU A 183 -11.63 -12.38 20.39
C GLU A 183 -12.62 -11.32 20.83
N PHE A 184 -13.49 -10.84 19.94
CA PHE A 184 -14.37 -9.71 20.19
C PHE A 184 -15.84 -10.15 20.29
N ASN A 185 -16.61 -9.51 21.18
CA ASN A 185 -18.04 -9.78 21.37
C ASN A 185 -18.91 -8.73 20.68
N ASP A 186 -18.45 -7.48 20.59
CA ASP A 186 -19.21 -6.38 20.00
C ASP A 186 -19.09 -6.36 18.49
N ASP A 187 -20.22 -6.30 17.78
CA ASP A 187 -20.25 -6.37 16.31
C ASP A 187 -19.65 -5.11 15.65
N LEU A 188 -19.74 -3.93 16.30
CA LEU A 188 -19.09 -2.74 15.76
C LEU A 188 -17.57 -2.85 15.85
N VAL A 189 -17.06 -3.34 16.99
CA VAL A 189 -15.62 -3.61 17.18
C VAL A 189 -15.14 -4.61 16.14
N ARG A 190 -15.86 -5.72 15.93
CA ARG A 190 -15.55 -6.70 14.87
C ARG A 190 -15.52 -6.07 13.49
N GLY A 191 -16.53 -5.22 13.19
CA GLY A 191 -16.62 -4.52 11.91
C GLY A 191 -15.44 -3.57 11.66
N VAL A 192 -15.00 -2.85 12.69
CA VAL A 192 -13.84 -1.94 12.60
C VAL A 192 -12.55 -2.72 12.34
N VAL A 193 -12.30 -3.83 13.06
CA VAL A 193 -11.15 -4.71 12.79
C VAL A 193 -11.20 -5.27 11.37
N LEU A 194 -12.37 -5.71 10.90
CA LEU A 194 -12.53 -6.27 9.55
C LEU A 194 -12.36 -5.26 8.43
N THR A 195 -12.43 -3.95 8.68
CA THR A 195 -12.20 -2.92 7.67
C THR A 195 -10.86 -3.11 6.99
N ASP A 196 -9.78 -3.34 7.75
CA ASP A 196 -8.43 -3.53 7.21
C ASP A 196 -8.28 -4.85 6.42
N ALA A 197 -9.14 -5.84 6.69
CA ALA A 197 -9.13 -7.12 6.00
C ALA A 197 -9.93 -7.12 4.69
N LEU A 198 -10.98 -6.30 4.61
CA LEU A 198 -11.96 -6.37 3.53
C LEU A 198 -11.92 -5.16 2.59
N ILE A 199 -11.18 -4.12 2.93
CA ILE A 199 -11.04 -2.95 2.07
C ILE A 199 -10.32 -3.32 0.77
N GLY A 200 -10.96 -3.04 -0.36
CA GLY A 200 -10.40 -3.37 -1.68
C GLY A 200 -10.33 -4.87 -2.00
N THR A 201 -10.95 -5.73 -1.17
CA THR A 201 -10.92 -7.18 -1.33
C THR A 201 -12.35 -7.72 -1.46
N PHE A 202 -12.64 -8.37 -2.58
CA PHE A 202 -13.97 -8.97 -2.82
C PHE A 202 -14.00 -10.40 -2.29
N THR A 203 -14.02 -10.54 -0.96
CA THR A 203 -14.00 -11.84 -0.27
C THR A 203 -14.73 -11.75 1.08
N PRO A 204 -15.33 -12.83 1.59
CA PRO A 204 -15.84 -12.88 2.95
C PRO A 204 -14.71 -13.00 3.99
N ALA A 205 -14.98 -12.60 5.23
CA ALA A 205 -14.04 -12.66 6.34
C ALA A 205 -13.53 -14.08 6.67
N ASP A 206 -14.31 -15.10 6.30
CA ASP A 206 -13.97 -16.52 6.52
C ASP A 206 -13.13 -17.13 5.39
N ASN A 207 -12.67 -16.32 4.46
CA ASN A 207 -11.72 -16.73 3.42
C ASN A 207 -10.31 -16.26 3.78
N LEU A 208 -9.30 -17.12 3.62
CA LEU A 208 -7.90 -16.80 3.90
C LEU A 208 -7.34 -15.62 3.09
N MET A 209 -7.99 -15.23 1.99
CA MET A 209 -7.62 -14.01 1.27
C MET A 209 -7.80 -12.74 2.12
N ALA A 210 -8.76 -12.72 3.05
CA ALA A 210 -8.93 -11.64 4.02
C ALA A 210 -7.71 -11.47 4.92
N ASN A 211 -7.07 -12.56 5.32
CA ASN A 211 -5.86 -12.56 6.14
C ASN A 211 -4.68 -11.86 5.45
N ILE A 212 -4.51 -12.10 4.14
CA ILE A 212 -3.44 -11.48 3.35
C ILE A 212 -3.67 -9.96 3.28
N CYS A 213 -4.90 -9.55 2.99
CA CYS A 213 -5.26 -8.13 2.96
C CYS A 213 -5.05 -7.47 4.33
N PHE A 214 -5.48 -8.12 5.41
CA PHE A 214 -5.33 -7.64 6.78
C PHE A 214 -3.87 -7.41 7.17
N LEU A 215 -3.02 -8.43 6.98
CA LEU A 215 -1.60 -8.31 7.28
C LEU A 215 -0.92 -7.24 6.43
N TYR A 216 -1.24 -7.20 5.12
CA TYR A 216 -0.71 -6.21 4.20
C TYR A 216 -1.01 -4.78 4.64
N HIS A 217 -2.24 -4.49 5.07
CA HIS A 217 -2.61 -3.17 5.56
C HIS A 217 -1.92 -2.79 6.88
N LEU A 218 -1.58 -3.76 7.72
CA LEU A 218 -1.05 -3.53 9.06
C LEU A 218 0.48 -3.64 9.17
N ILE A 219 1.17 -4.05 8.11
CA ILE A 219 2.64 -4.07 8.09
C ILE A 219 3.23 -2.66 8.25
N GLY A 220 2.76 -1.67 7.48
CA GLY A 220 3.11 -0.26 7.61
C GLY A 220 4.58 0.04 7.88
N ASN A 221 5.52 -0.49 7.07
CA ASN A 221 6.97 -0.44 7.34
C ASN A 221 7.37 -1.06 8.70
N GLY A 222 6.59 -2.00 9.22
CA GLY A 222 6.78 -2.60 10.55
C GLY A 222 6.21 -1.77 11.70
N THR A 223 5.58 -0.64 11.43
CA THR A 223 4.97 0.24 12.45
C THR A 223 3.45 0.20 12.47
N GLY A 224 2.82 -0.34 11.42
CA GLY A 224 1.37 -0.32 11.24
C GLY A 224 0.78 1.08 11.00
N GLU A 225 1.61 2.10 10.83
CA GLU A 225 1.14 3.47 10.73
C GLU A 225 0.74 3.85 9.29
N TRP A 226 -0.42 4.50 9.17
CA TRP A 226 -0.92 5.11 7.96
C TRP A 226 -0.78 6.62 8.04
N LYS A 227 0.18 7.18 7.29
CA LYS A 227 0.55 8.60 7.30
C LYS A 227 -0.15 9.38 6.20
N VAL A 228 -0.37 10.66 6.46
CA VAL A 228 -0.92 11.59 5.45
C VAL A 228 0.24 12.21 4.66
N PRO A 229 0.25 12.09 3.33
CA PRO A 229 1.26 12.74 2.51
C PRO A 229 1.04 14.26 2.48
N ARG A 230 2.09 15.04 2.79
CA ARG A 230 2.05 16.50 2.65
C ARG A 230 1.95 16.86 1.15
N GLY A 231 0.93 17.63 0.79
CA GLY A 231 0.63 17.97 -0.61
C GLY A 231 -0.09 16.87 -1.40
N GLY A 232 -0.60 15.83 -0.72
CA GLY A 232 -1.27 14.68 -1.31
C GLY A 232 -0.30 13.69 -1.97
N MET A 233 -0.83 12.58 -2.47
CA MET A 233 -0.02 11.53 -3.11
C MET A 233 0.71 12.01 -4.37
N GLY A 234 0.19 13.02 -5.05
CA GLY A 234 0.87 13.65 -6.20
C GLY A 234 2.22 14.25 -5.89
N ALA A 235 2.49 14.60 -4.62
CA ALA A 235 3.82 15.05 -4.20
C ALA A 235 4.87 13.94 -4.37
N LEU A 236 4.55 12.71 -4.01
CA LEU A 236 5.42 11.56 -4.26
C LEU A 236 5.67 11.34 -5.75
N VAL A 237 4.62 11.43 -6.56
CA VAL A 237 4.72 11.28 -8.03
C VAL A 237 5.65 12.33 -8.62
N LYS A 238 5.52 13.59 -8.18
CA LYS A 238 6.38 14.69 -8.62
C LYS A 238 7.85 14.42 -8.32
N GLU A 239 8.15 14.03 -7.08
CA GLU A 239 9.53 13.71 -6.67
C GLU A 239 10.11 12.52 -7.46
N LEU A 240 9.35 11.44 -7.60
CA LEU A 240 9.76 10.27 -8.39
C LEU A 240 9.97 10.61 -9.86
N THR A 241 9.11 11.45 -10.46
CA THR A 241 9.23 11.90 -11.84
C THR A 241 10.49 12.75 -12.02
N THR A 242 10.72 13.72 -11.13
CA THR A 242 11.93 14.55 -11.15
C THR A 242 13.16 13.67 -11.09
N ARG A 243 13.18 12.72 -10.15
CA ARG A 243 14.32 11.80 -9.98
C ARG A 243 14.56 10.90 -11.20
N ALA A 244 13.50 10.37 -11.80
CA ALA A 244 13.60 9.57 -13.02
C ALA A 244 14.21 10.35 -14.17
N LEU A 245 13.78 11.61 -14.37
CA LEU A 245 14.34 12.49 -15.41
C LEU A 245 15.80 12.85 -15.15
N GLU A 246 16.20 13.14 -13.90
CA GLU A 246 17.60 13.38 -13.51
C GLU A 246 18.50 12.18 -13.80
N LEU A 247 17.98 10.96 -13.67
CA LEU A 247 18.67 9.72 -13.97
C LEU A 247 18.68 9.37 -15.47
N GLY A 248 18.07 10.20 -16.31
CA GLY A 248 18.05 10.01 -17.77
C GLY A 248 16.95 9.06 -18.26
N VAL A 249 15.93 8.79 -17.46
CA VAL A 249 14.75 8.04 -17.91
C VAL A 249 13.98 8.89 -18.92
N GLU A 250 13.66 8.33 -20.08
CA GLU A 250 12.73 8.96 -21.01
C GLU A 250 11.29 8.65 -20.62
N ILE A 251 10.44 9.69 -20.62
CA ILE A 251 9.01 9.56 -20.25
C ILE A 251 8.17 10.14 -21.38
N ARG A 252 7.24 9.35 -21.90
CA ARG A 252 6.27 9.77 -22.90
C ARG A 252 4.86 9.59 -22.37
N THR A 253 4.15 10.68 -22.18
CA THR A 253 2.70 10.71 -21.87
C THR A 253 1.89 10.65 -23.18
N ASP A 254 0.57 10.50 -23.09
CA ASP A 254 -0.33 10.32 -24.25
C ASP A 254 0.15 9.22 -25.22
N SER A 255 0.80 8.21 -24.65
CA SER A 255 1.53 7.15 -25.36
C SER A 255 0.97 5.78 -24.99
N LYS A 256 -0.27 5.53 -25.41
CA LYS A 256 -0.96 4.26 -25.10
C LYS A 256 -0.32 3.10 -25.86
N VAL A 257 0.20 2.13 -25.13
CA VAL A 257 0.63 0.84 -25.70
C VAL A 257 -0.62 0.05 -26.08
N THR A 258 -0.68 -0.35 -27.35
CA THR A 258 -1.83 -1.06 -27.93
C THR A 258 -1.52 -2.52 -28.25
N LYS A 259 -0.23 -2.86 -28.38
CA LYS A 259 0.20 -4.22 -28.67
C LYS A 259 1.62 -4.48 -28.16
N ILE A 260 1.84 -5.69 -27.71
CA ILE A 260 3.17 -6.23 -27.37
C ILE A 260 3.46 -7.36 -28.36
N GLY A 261 4.68 -7.38 -28.88
CA GLY A 261 5.12 -8.38 -29.84
C GLY A 261 6.59 -8.74 -29.70
N ASN A 262 7.09 -9.46 -30.69
CA ASN A 262 8.50 -9.83 -30.81
C ASN A 262 8.97 -9.61 -32.24
N GLU A 263 10.21 -9.15 -32.40
CA GLU A 263 10.92 -9.05 -33.68
C GLU A 263 12.32 -9.64 -33.50
N GLY A 264 12.51 -10.87 -33.96
CA GLY A 264 13.71 -11.64 -33.68
C GLY A 264 13.91 -11.88 -32.18
N SER A 265 15.03 -11.47 -31.62
CA SER A 265 15.35 -11.56 -30.21
C SER A 265 14.81 -10.39 -29.37
N LEU A 266 14.37 -9.32 -30.01
CA LEU A 266 13.86 -8.13 -29.34
C LEU A 266 12.37 -8.24 -29.07
N LYS A 267 11.93 -7.59 -28.01
CA LYS A 267 10.52 -7.31 -27.72
C LYS A 267 10.11 -6.04 -28.45
N THR A 268 8.84 -5.92 -28.81
CA THR A 268 8.29 -4.72 -29.42
C THR A 268 7.05 -4.26 -28.70
N VAL A 269 6.88 -2.95 -28.61
CA VAL A 269 5.64 -2.31 -28.18
C VAL A 269 5.13 -1.41 -29.30
N GLU A 270 3.84 -1.53 -29.60
CA GLU A 270 3.15 -0.65 -30.53
C GLU A 270 2.44 0.45 -29.74
N VAL A 271 2.75 1.70 -30.07
CA VAL A 271 2.23 2.89 -29.38
C VAL A 271 1.22 3.60 -30.28
N ASN A 272 0.02 3.86 -29.75
CA ASN A 272 -1.05 4.57 -30.45
C ASN A 272 -1.41 3.98 -31.84
N ASN A 273 -1.25 2.66 -32.04
CA ASN A 273 -1.44 1.94 -33.32
C ASN A 273 -0.55 2.45 -34.47
N LYS A 274 0.59 3.05 -34.20
CA LYS A 274 1.44 3.68 -35.23
C LYS A 274 2.93 3.41 -35.06
N GLU A 275 3.47 3.69 -33.86
CA GLU A 275 4.90 3.61 -33.60
C GLU A 275 5.25 2.26 -33.03
N ILE A 276 6.31 1.62 -33.53
CA ILE A 276 6.87 0.39 -32.97
C ILE A 276 8.23 0.71 -32.35
N ILE A 277 8.36 0.41 -31.06
CA ILE A 277 9.59 0.57 -30.30
C ILE A 277 10.16 -0.80 -29.95
N ALA A 278 11.44 -1.03 -30.29
CA ALA A 278 12.15 -2.25 -29.94
C ALA A 278 12.90 -2.11 -28.61
N THR A 279 12.89 -3.17 -27.80
CA THR A 279 13.52 -3.21 -26.49
C THR A 279 13.99 -4.61 -26.14
N GLU A 280 14.89 -4.75 -25.16
CA GLU A 280 15.30 -6.05 -24.63
C GLU A 280 14.26 -6.61 -23.64
N PHE A 281 13.70 -5.74 -22.81
CA PHE A 281 12.71 -6.12 -21.78
C PHE A 281 11.51 -5.19 -21.77
N ILE A 282 10.36 -5.74 -21.41
CA ILE A 282 9.13 -5.00 -21.17
C ILE A 282 8.68 -5.26 -19.73
N ALA A 283 8.46 -4.20 -18.98
CA ALA A 283 7.84 -4.26 -17.65
C ALA A 283 6.42 -3.67 -17.73
N ALA A 284 5.40 -4.49 -17.53
CA ALA A 284 4.01 -4.02 -17.52
C ALA A 284 3.64 -3.56 -16.10
N ASN A 285 3.43 -2.27 -15.94
CA ASN A 285 2.95 -1.61 -14.71
C ASN A 285 1.53 -1.08 -14.91
N CYS A 286 0.69 -1.86 -15.54
CA CYS A 286 -0.72 -1.59 -15.77
C CYS A 286 -1.54 -2.83 -15.40
N ALA A 287 -2.82 -2.63 -15.10
CA ALA A 287 -3.74 -3.75 -14.95
C ALA A 287 -3.90 -4.46 -16.30
N PRO A 288 -4.01 -5.81 -16.31
CA PRO A 288 -4.21 -6.60 -17.52
C PRO A 288 -5.55 -6.30 -18.19
#